data_37650477996490aa332d87882e365538
#
_entry.id   37650477996490aa332d87882e365538
#
_cell.length_a   1.000
_cell.length_b   1.000
_cell.length_c   1.000
_cell.angle_alpha   90.00
_cell.angle_beta   90.00
_cell.angle_gamma   90.00
#
_symmetry.space_group_name_H-M   'P 1'
#
loop_
_entity.id
_entity.type
_entity.pdbx_description
1 polymer ?
#
loop_
_entity_poly.entity_id
_entity_poly.type
_entity_poly.pdbx_seq_one_letter_code
_entity_poly.pdbx_strand_id
1 'polypeptide(L)'
;MKRDFMENWKTNLYRFLGPYAAFLLVMWFSSMNMTNFNEFSDIVSGTFFSVLFFGGSFTASYVLETMNTQQKRISFLMLPATSFEKFLARFLYVTIGFVVLSTVALLLAEVTRFLLLPLFDLPETFKQSTLPRVWQTIMNFRTFDFNGSGVMESVVGWLFFIWIHSFFLLGGCRWYNHAFWKTLGLMLL
;
A
#
# COMPACT_ATOMS: atom_id res chain seq x y z
N MET A 1 17.96 9.38 7.34
CA MET A 1 16.61 8.87 7.67
C MET A 1 15.83 9.78 8.64
N LYS A 2 16.32 10.03 9.88
CA LYS A 2 15.58 10.89 10.86
C LYS A 2 15.28 12.30 10.31
N ARG A 3 16.26 12.96 9.68
CA ARG A 3 16.10 14.29 9.06
C ARG A 3 15.08 14.27 7.90
N ASP A 4 15.16 13.30 7.01
CA ASP A 4 14.21 13.15 5.87
C ASP A 4 12.79 12.92 6.34
N PHE A 5 12.62 12.15 7.43
CA PHE A 5 11.31 11.91 8.03
C PHE A 5 10.70 13.19 8.60
N MET A 6 11.52 14.00 9.27
CA MET A 6 11.07 15.27 9.85
C MET A 6 10.81 16.36 8.80
N GLU A 7 11.61 16.43 7.75
CA GLU A 7 11.44 17.41 6.66
C GLU A 7 10.20 17.11 5.80
N ASN A 8 9.83 15.84 5.64
CA ASN A 8 8.71 15.40 4.80
C ASN A 8 7.52 14.83 5.63
N TRP A 9 7.38 15.26 6.89
CA TRP A 9 6.35 14.71 7.78
C TRP A 9 4.92 14.86 7.24
N LYS A 10 4.61 15.97 6.54
CA LYS A 10 3.30 16.18 5.91
C LYS A 10 3.03 15.15 4.81
N THR A 11 4.00 14.91 3.94
CA THR A 11 3.88 13.90 2.87
C THR A 11 3.71 12.49 3.45
N ASN A 12 4.45 12.17 4.52
CA ASN A 12 4.31 10.88 5.21
C ASN A 12 2.97 10.76 5.92
N LEU A 13 2.47 11.84 6.49
CA LEU A 13 1.14 11.88 7.08
C LEU A 13 0.05 11.61 6.03
N TYR A 14 0.12 12.21 4.86
CA TYR A 14 -0.83 11.94 3.77
C TYR A 14 -0.73 10.50 3.26
N ARG A 15 0.48 9.95 3.17
CA ARG A 15 0.70 8.53 2.81
C ARG A 15 0.10 7.56 3.83
N PHE A 16 -0.03 7.97 5.08
CA PHE A 16 -0.70 7.22 6.13
C PHE A 16 -2.23 7.45 6.14
N LEU A 17 -2.64 8.71 6.10
CA LEU A 17 -4.07 9.08 6.16
C LEU A 17 -4.86 8.53 4.97
N GLY A 18 -4.26 8.45 3.78
CA GLY A 18 -4.89 7.90 2.58
C GLY A 18 -5.37 6.46 2.78
N PRO A 19 -4.49 5.50 3.05
CA PRO A 19 -4.85 4.13 3.38
C PRO A 19 -5.82 4.01 4.57
N TYR A 20 -5.57 4.74 5.64
CA TYR A 20 -6.43 4.72 6.83
C TYR A 20 -7.86 5.16 6.52
N ALA A 21 -8.02 6.29 5.82
CA ALA A 21 -9.33 6.78 5.40
C ALA A 21 -10.03 5.81 4.44
N ALA A 22 -9.29 5.20 3.50
CA ALA A 22 -9.83 4.22 2.58
C ALA A 22 -10.39 3.00 3.33
N PHE A 23 -9.64 2.46 4.31
CA PHE A 23 -10.12 1.34 5.13
C PHE A 23 -11.33 1.72 5.96
N LEU A 24 -11.34 2.88 6.61
CA LEU A 24 -12.48 3.33 7.40
C LEU A 24 -13.73 3.50 6.54
N LEU A 25 -13.62 4.15 5.38
CA LEU A 25 -14.76 4.38 4.48
C LEU A 25 -15.32 3.06 3.97
N VAL A 26 -14.45 2.12 3.56
CA VAL A 26 -14.90 0.81 3.07
C VAL A 26 -15.53 0.00 4.19
N MET A 27 -14.90 -0.07 5.37
CA MET A 27 -15.46 -0.79 6.52
C MET A 27 -16.80 -0.21 6.94
N TRP A 28 -16.92 1.11 6.95
CA TRP A 28 -18.17 1.82 7.30
C TRP A 28 -19.26 1.53 6.29
N PHE A 29 -19.00 1.79 5.00
CA PHE A 29 -19.97 1.60 3.94
C PHE A 29 -20.41 0.14 3.80
N SER A 30 -19.48 -0.79 3.90
CA SER A 30 -19.77 -2.22 3.81
C SER A 30 -20.56 -2.73 5.01
N SER A 31 -20.30 -2.23 6.23
CA SER A 31 -21.05 -2.64 7.41
C SER A 31 -22.52 -2.21 7.38
N MET A 32 -22.85 -1.13 6.67
CA MET A 32 -24.24 -0.68 6.50
C MET A 32 -25.01 -1.42 5.41
N ASN A 33 -24.31 -1.95 4.39
CA ASN A 33 -24.95 -2.54 3.23
C ASN A 33 -24.91 -4.06 3.21
N MET A 34 -24.10 -4.68 4.06
CA MET A 34 -23.89 -6.13 4.07
C MET A 34 -24.51 -6.78 5.30
N THR A 35 -25.15 -7.90 5.08
CA THR A 35 -25.72 -8.73 6.16
C THR A 35 -24.81 -9.91 6.52
N ASN A 36 -23.87 -10.26 5.63
CA ASN A 36 -22.99 -11.41 5.76
C ASN A 36 -21.56 -10.96 6.12
N PHE A 37 -21.04 -11.39 7.27
CA PHE A 37 -19.70 -11.06 7.71
C PHE A 37 -18.60 -11.59 6.78
N ASN A 38 -18.79 -12.73 6.12
CA ASN A 38 -17.80 -13.28 5.19
C ASN A 38 -17.61 -12.34 3.98
N GLU A 39 -18.69 -11.86 3.38
CA GLU A 39 -18.64 -10.90 2.27
C GLU A 39 -17.98 -9.58 2.70
N PHE A 40 -18.34 -9.09 3.88
CA PHE A 40 -17.69 -7.90 4.48
C PHE A 40 -16.17 -8.09 4.61
N SER A 41 -15.73 -9.22 5.19
CA SER A 41 -14.30 -9.49 5.39
C SER A 41 -13.55 -9.69 4.07
N ASP A 42 -14.20 -10.23 3.03
CA ASP A 42 -13.63 -10.35 1.70
C ASP A 42 -13.43 -8.98 1.03
N ILE A 43 -14.37 -8.06 1.19
CA ILE A 43 -14.24 -6.68 0.70
C ILE A 43 -13.10 -5.95 1.40
N VAL A 44 -12.98 -6.08 2.73
CA VAL A 44 -11.86 -5.49 3.48
C VAL A 44 -10.53 -6.05 2.99
N SER A 45 -10.45 -7.35 2.77
CA SER A 45 -9.25 -8.01 2.23
C SER A 45 -8.90 -7.52 0.83
N GLY A 46 -9.89 -7.44 -0.06
CA GLY A 46 -9.73 -6.90 -1.42
C GLY A 46 -9.29 -5.44 -1.41
N THR A 47 -9.81 -4.64 -0.49
CA THR A 47 -9.38 -3.24 -0.29
C THR A 47 -7.94 -3.15 0.16
N PHE A 48 -7.49 -4.04 1.06
CA PHE A 48 -6.10 -4.10 1.49
C PHE A 48 -5.15 -4.34 0.30
N PHE A 49 -5.47 -5.30 -0.56
CA PHE A 49 -4.69 -5.55 -1.79
C PHE A 49 -4.75 -4.38 -2.76
N SER A 50 -5.91 -3.76 -2.93
CA SER A 50 -6.06 -2.58 -3.79
C SER A 50 -5.20 -1.41 -3.29
N VAL A 51 -5.18 -1.17 -1.99
CA VAL A 51 -4.34 -0.14 -1.36
C VAL A 51 -2.85 -0.47 -1.55
N LEU A 52 -2.45 -1.73 -1.35
CA LEU A 52 -1.06 -2.14 -1.58
C LEU A 52 -0.66 -1.99 -3.06
N PHE A 53 -1.54 -2.36 -3.99
CA PHE A 53 -1.27 -2.31 -5.42
C PHE A 53 -1.19 -0.87 -5.93
N PHE A 54 -2.25 -0.09 -5.77
CA PHE A 54 -2.30 1.28 -6.29
C PHE A 54 -1.45 2.23 -5.44
N GLY A 55 -1.55 2.17 -4.13
CA GLY A 55 -0.78 3.00 -3.23
C GLY A 55 0.71 2.67 -3.27
N GLY A 56 1.07 1.37 -3.36
CA GLY A 56 2.43 0.90 -3.53
C GLY A 56 3.03 1.37 -4.85
N SER A 57 2.30 1.23 -5.97
CA SER A 57 2.73 1.71 -7.29
C SER A 57 2.88 3.24 -7.32
N PHE A 58 1.94 3.96 -6.68
CA PHE A 58 2.01 5.41 -6.55
C PHE A 58 3.25 5.83 -5.75
N THR A 59 3.48 5.24 -4.58
CA THR A 59 4.67 5.57 -3.76
C THR A 59 5.97 5.16 -4.43
N ALA A 60 6.01 4.04 -5.16
CA ALA A 60 7.16 3.61 -5.95
C ALA A 60 7.55 4.62 -7.03
N SER A 61 6.55 5.22 -7.70
CA SER A 61 6.76 6.25 -8.71
C SER A 61 7.42 7.52 -8.17
N TYR A 62 7.35 7.75 -6.85
CA TYR A 62 7.96 8.91 -6.19
C TYR A 62 9.24 8.58 -5.40
N VAL A 63 9.91 7.47 -5.73
CA VAL A 63 11.15 7.03 -5.04
C VAL A 63 12.24 8.11 -5.05
N LEU A 64 12.37 8.88 -6.12
CA LEU A 64 13.34 9.97 -6.27
C LEU A 64 12.74 11.38 -6.09
N GLU A 65 11.56 11.52 -5.47
CA GLU A 65 10.92 12.83 -5.21
C GLU A 65 11.85 13.81 -4.49
N THR A 66 12.75 13.31 -3.65
CA THR A 66 13.77 14.13 -2.97
C THR A 66 14.80 14.76 -3.90
N MET A 67 14.82 14.41 -5.19
CA MET A 67 15.68 15.00 -6.21
C MET A 67 14.97 16.01 -7.10
N ASN A 68 13.72 16.39 -6.81
CA ASN A 68 12.93 17.28 -7.65
C ASN A 68 13.47 18.72 -7.72
N THR A 69 14.11 19.21 -6.65
CA THR A 69 14.69 20.55 -6.62
C THR A 69 16.21 20.49 -6.61
N GLN A 70 16.86 21.51 -7.17
CA GLN A 70 18.31 21.60 -7.25
C GLN A 70 18.96 21.54 -5.85
N GLN A 71 18.39 22.24 -4.86
CA GLN A 71 18.87 22.22 -3.48
C GLN A 71 18.78 20.84 -2.83
N LYS A 72 17.65 20.16 -3.00
CA LYS A 72 17.46 18.78 -2.49
C LYS A 72 18.41 17.80 -3.17
N ARG A 73 18.68 17.99 -4.45
CA ARG A 73 19.61 17.17 -5.23
C ARG A 73 21.03 17.31 -4.71
N ILE A 74 21.49 18.56 -4.47
CA ILE A 74 22.81 18.84 -3.90
C ILE A 74 22.93 18.21 -2.50
N SER A 75 21.95 18.42 -1.62
CA SER A 75 21.97 17.85 -0.27
C SER A 75 21.99 16.33 -0.27
N PHE A 76 21.29 15.69 -1.19
CA PHE A 76 21.28 14.22 -1.34
C PHE A 76 22.63 13.68 -1.86
N LEU A 77 23.25 14.38 -2.82
CA LEU A 77 24.55 13.99 -3.37
C LEU A 77 25.69 14.18 -2.36
N MET A 78 25.59 15.19 -1.50
CA MET A 78 26.59 15.46 -0.46
C MET A 78 26.55 14.50 0.74
N LEU A 79 25.57 13.60 0.84
CA LEU A 79 25.57 12.58 1.88
C LEU A 79 26.77 11.63 1.72
N PRO A 80 27.51 11.33 2.79
CA PRO A 80 28.68 10.45 2.75
C PRO A 80 28.24 8.98 2.68
N ALA A 81 27.67 8.57 1.55
CA ALA A 81 27.22 7.21 1.28
C ALA A 81 27.33 6.91 -0.21
N THR A 82 27.50 5.65 -0.57
CA THR A 82 27.54 5.23 -1.97
C THR A 82 26.20 5.46 -2.68
N SER A 83 26.19 5.62 -3.99
CA SER A 83 24.96 5.81 -4.78
C SER A 83 23.99 4.62 -4.62
N PHE A 84 24.55 3.41 -4.51
CA PHE A 84 23.78 2.20 -4.28
C PHE A 84 23.08 2.19 -2.91
N GLU A 85 23.78 2.53 -1.83
CA GLU A 85 23.22 2.61 -0.48
C GLU A 85 22.08 3.66 -0.40
N LYS A 86 22.28 4.80 -1.05
CA LYS A 86 21.26 5.86 -1.12
C LYS A 86 20.00 5.38 -1.84
N PHE A 87 20.17 4.70 -2.97
CA PHE A 87 19.05 4.13 -3.72
C PHE A 87 18.36 3.01 -2.94
N LEU A 88 19.13 2.08 -2.36
CA LEU A 88 18.62 0.96 -1.59
C LEU A 88 17.81 1.44 -0.37
N ALA A 89 18.31 2.43 0.35
CA ALA A 89 17.59 3.02 1.49
C ALA A 89 16.24 3.61 1.07
N ARG A 90 16.17 4.27 -0.09
CA ARG A 90 14.92 4.81 -0.64
C ARG A 90 13.97 3.72 -1.13
N PHE A 91 14.51 2.72 -1.81
CA PHE A 91 13.75 1.55 -2.26
C PHE A 91 13.09 0.84 -1.08
N LEU A 92 13.86 0.53 -0.03
CA LEU A 92 13.32 -0.12 1.18
C LEU A 92 12.27 0.74 1.87
N TYR A 93 12.49 2.06 1.94
CA TYR A 93 11.53 2.97 2.55
C TYR A 93 10.20 3.02 1.78
N VAL A 94 10.25 3.09 0.46
CA VAL A 94 9.06 3.19 -0.39
C VAL A 94 8.31 1.86 -0.48
N THR A 95 9.03 0.72 -0.48
CA THR A 95 8.43 -0.62 -0.61
C THR A 95 8.01 -1.16 0.74
N ILE A 96 8.99 -1.51 1.58
CA ILE A 96 8.72 -2.14 2.89
C ILE A 96 8.04 -1.14 3.83
N GLY A 97 8.49 0.12 3.83
CA GLY A 97 7.90 1.17 4.65
C GLY A 97 6.42 1.39 4.34
N PHE A 98 6.02 1.36 3.07
CA PHE A 98 4.63 1.50 2.68
C PHE A 98 3.77 0.28 3.09
N VAL A 99 4.29 -0.94 2.95
CA VAL A 99 3.59 -2.16 3.39
C VAL A 99 3.35 -2.12 4.91
N VAL A 100 4.37 -1.79 5.70
CA VAL A 100 4.25 -1.64 7.16
C VAL A 100 3.24 -0.56 7.52
N LEU A 101 3.30 0.59 6.85
CA LEU A 101 2.41 1.72 7.07
C LEU A 101 0.94 1.38 6.74
N SER A 102 0.69 0.67 5.63
CA SER A 102 -0.64 0.21 5.25
C SER A 102 -1.19 -0.83 6.22
N THR A 103 -0.33 -1.72 6.74
CA THR A 103 -0.72 -2.70 7.76
C THR A 103 -1.11 -2.01 9.07
N VAL A 104 -0.32 -1.03 9.52
CA VAL A 104 -0.64 -0.22 10.71
C VAL A 104 -1.95 0.57 10.50
N ALA A 105 -2.16 1.12 9.31
CA ALA A 105 -3.40 1.82 8.97
C ALA A 105 -4.62 0.89 9.03
N LEU A 106 -4.50 -0.35 8.54
CA LEU A 106 -5.55 -1.36 8.64
C LEU A 106 -5.86 -1.71 10.10
N LEU A 107 -4.82 -1.95 10.93
CA LEU A 107 -4.99 -2.24 12.35
C LEU A 107 -5.70 -1.11 13.09
N LEU A 108 -5.31 0.13 12.83
CA LEU A 108 -5.97 1.29 13.43
C LEU A 108 -7.41 1.46 12.94
N ALA A 109 -7.70 1.19 11.67
CA ALA A 109 -9.06 1.20 11.14
C ALA A 109 -9.93 0.13 11.81
N GLU A 110 -9.39 -1.07 12.04
CA GLU A 110 -10.08 -2.14 12.77
C GLU A 110 -10.38 -1.73 14.22
N VAL A 111 -9.39 -1.18 14.93
CA VAL A 111 -9.59 -0.65 16.29
C VAL A 111 -10.66 0.43 16.31
N THR A 112 -10.61 1.38 15.37
CA THR A 112 -11.60 2.45 15.27
C THR A 112 -12.99 1.87 15.00
N ARG A 113 -13.11 0.85 14.14
CA ARG A 113 -14.35 0.12 13.89
C ARG A 113 -14.91 -0.47 15.20
N PHE A 114 -14.09 -1.20 15.97
CA PHE A 114 -14.52 -1.77 17.24
C PHE A 114 -14.98 -0.71 18.26
N LEU A 115 -14.34 0.44 18.31
CA LEU A 115 -14.73 1.54 19.19
C LEU A 115 -16.08 2.17 18.77
N LEU A 116 -16.38 2.17 17.47
CA LEU A 116 -17.61 2.74 16.93
C LEU A 116 -18.78 1.75 16.92
N LEU A 117 -18.52 0.43 16.97
CA LEU A 117 -19.54 -0.62 16.97
C LEU A 117 -20.68 -0.39 18.01
N PRO A 118 -20.40 0.02 19.26
CA PRO A 118 -21.45 0.22 20.26
C PRO A 118 -22.40 1.37 19.92
N LEU A 119 -22.01 2.28 19.02
CA LEU A 119 -22.83 3.42 18.59
C LEU A 119 -23.84 3.03 17.49
N PHE A 120 -23.69 1.85 16.91
CA PHE A 120 -24.54 1.33 15.84
C PHE A 120 -25.04 -0.06 16.21
N ASP A 121 -26.35 -0.27 16.12
CA ASP A 121 -27.01 -1.56 16.36
C ASP A 121 -26.68 -2.56 15.24
N LEU A 122 -25.40 -2.92 15.10
CA LEU A 122 -24.95 -3.92 14.11
C LEU A 122 -25.10 -5.33 14.69
N PRO A 123 -25.36 -6.33 13.83
CA PRO A 123 -25.45 -7.73 14.23
C PRO A 123 -24.19 -8.21 14.96
N GLU A 124 -24.34 -9.13 15.91
CA GLU A 124 -23.25 -9.73 16.70
C GLU A 124 -22.13 -10.30 15.83
N THR A 125 -22.47 -10.78 14.63
CA THR A 125 -21.51 -11.32 13.66
C THR A 125 -20.44 -10.31 13.24
N PHE A 126 -20.77 -9.01 13.24
CA PHE A 126 -19.81 -7.94 12.89
C PHE A 126 -18.86 -7.56 14.03
N LYS A 127 -19.01 -8.16 15.21
CA LYS A 127 -18.06 -8.03 16.31
C LYS A 127 -16.79 -8.87 16.12
N GLN A 128 -16.73 -9.69 15.08
CA GLN A 128 -15.55 -10.49 14.76
C GLN A 128 -14.48 -9.65 14.06
N SER A 129 -13.20 -10.05 14.24
CA SER A 129 -12.08 -9.38 13.56
C SER A 129 -11.95 -9.84 12.10
N THR A 130 -11.67 -8.89 11.21
CA THR A 130 -11.40 -9.16 9.78
C THR A 130 -9.95 -9.62 9.53
N LEU A 131 -9.04 -9.43 10.49
CA LEU A 131 -7.61 -9.73 10.33
C LEU A 131 -7.29 -11.18 9.94
N PRO A 132 -7.96 -12.22 10.50
CA PRO A 132 -7.70 -13.60 10.08
C PRO A 132 -8.00 -13.82 8.58
N ARG A 133 -9.04 -13.17 8.06
CA ARG A 133 -9.41 -13.27 6.65
C ARG A 133 -8.39 -12.55 5.76
N VAL A 134 -7.97 -11.36 6.14
CA VAL A 134 -6.89 -10.63 5.45
C VAL A 134 -5.63 -11.48 5.40
N TRP A 135 -5.23 -12.12 6.52
CA TRP A 135 -4.08 -13.00 6.56
C TRP A 135 -4.21 -14.21 5.63
N GLN A 136 -5.36 -14.89 5.64
CA GLN A 136 -5.64 -15.99 4.71
C GLN A 136 -5.55 -15.55 3.26
N THR A 137 -6.07 -14.37 2.94
CA THR A 137 -6.01 -13.83 1.57
C THR A 137 -4.58 -13.50 1.16
N ILE A 138 -3.74 -12.98 2.08
CA ILE A 138 -2.30 -12.76 1.83
C ILE A 138 -1.61 -14.09 1.49
N MET A 139 -1.86 -15.13 2.28
CA MET A 139 -1.23 -16.45 2.09
C MET A 139 -1.72 -17.16 0.82
N ASN A 140 -2.98 -16.93 0.45
CA ASN A 140 -3.62 -17.54 -0.72
C ASN A 140 -3.84 -16.52 -1.85
N PHE A 141 -2.97 -15.52 -1.98
CA PHE A 141 -3.10 -14.50 -3.02
C PHE A 141 -3.03 -15.13 -4.41
N ARG A 142 -4.15 -15.12 -5.13
CA ARG A 142 -4.29 -15.68 -6.48
C ARG A 142 -4.67 -14.56 -7.43
N THR A 143 -3.83 -14.30 -8.41
CA THR A 143 -4.13 -13.34 -9.47
C THR A 143 -4.73 -14.02 -10.69
N PHE A 144 -4.37 -15.30 -10.92
CA PHE A 144 -4.82 -16.10 -12.05
C PHE A 144 -5.25 -17.48 -11.56
N ASP A 145 -6.35 -17.95 -12.09
CA ASP A 145 -6.89 -19.28 -11.80
C ASP A 145 -6.37 -20.25 -12.88
N PHE A 146 -5.21 -20.83 -12.62
CA PHE A 146 -4.67 -21.91 -13.43
C PHE A 146 -5.07 -23.22 -12.76
N ASN A 147 -5.74 -24.13 -13.39
CA ASN A 147 -6.13 -25.46 -12.86
C ASN A 147 -4.96 -26.26 -12.22
N GLY A 148 -4.13 -25.60 -11.42
CA GLY A 148 -2.91 -26.07 -10.80
C GLY A 148 -2.98 -26.14 -9.27
N SER A 149 -1.83 -26.38 -8.63
CA SER A 149 -1.72 -26.33 -7.18
C SER A 149 -1.87 -24.88 -6.71
N GLY A 150 -2.70 -24.61 -5.71
CA GLY A 150 -2.95 -23.26 -5.17
C GLY A 150 -1.68 -22.52 -4.73
N VAL A 151 -0.60 -23.24 -4.43
CA VAL A 151 0.72 -22.68 -4.12
C VAL A 151 1.36 -22.01 -5.35
N MET A 152 1.29 -22.67 -6.52
CA MET A 152 1.83 -22.14 -7.77
C MET A 152 1.12 -20.83 -8.15
N GLU A 153 -0.20 -20.79 -8.02
CA GLU A 153 -1.02 -19.61 -8.31
C GLU A 153 -0.66 -18.42 -7.39
N SER A 154 -0.43 -18.70 -6.11
CA SER A 154 0.00 -17.67 -5.15
C SER A 154 1.38 -17.12 -5.49
N VAL A 155 2.33 -17.99 -5.86
CA VAL A 155 3.68 -17.56 -6.28
C VAL A 155 3.60 -16.69 -7.54
N VAL A 156 2.83 -17.08 -8.54
CA VAL A 156 2.64 -16.29 -9.77
C VAL A 156 2.00 -14.93 -9.45
N GLY A 157 0.99 -14.91 -8.57
CA GLY A 157 0.36 -13.68 -8.12
C GLY A 157 1.34 -12.70 -7.47
N TRP A 158 2.18 -13.18 -6.57
CA TRP A 158 3.21 -12.36 -5.92
C TRP A 158 4.30 -11.89 -6.90
N LEU A 159 4.74 -12.75 -7.82
CA LEU A 159 5.70 -12.37 -8.87
C LEU A 159 5.13 -11.27 -9.78
N PHE A 160 3.86 -11.37 -10.16
CA PHE A 160 3.17 -10.35 -10.94
C PHE A 160 3.08 -9.01 -10.19
N PHE A 161 2.75 -9.05 -8.91
CA PHE A 161 2.75 -7.86 -8.05
C PHE A 161 4.12 -7.19 -7.99
N ILE A 162 5.19 -7.97 -7.75
CA ILE A 162 6.57 -7.48 -7.70
C ILE A 162 6.98 -6.90 -9.06
N TRP A 163 6.60 -7.54 -10.15
CA TRP A 163 6.90 -7.08 -11.50
C TRP A 163 6.29 -5.69 -11.77
N ILE A 164 5.00 -5.52 -11.50
CA ILE A 164 4.33 -4.22 -11.66
C ILE A 164 4.97 -3.16 -10.77
N HIS A 165 5.22 -3.47 -9.50
CA HIS A 165 5.85 -2.53 -8.57
C HIS A 165 7.23 -2.09 -9.06
N SER A 166 8.04 -3.03 -9.59
CA SER A 166 9.36 -2.73 -10.16
C SER A 166 9.26 -1.83 -11.40
N PHE A 167 8.21 -2.00 -12.22
CA PHE A 167 7.97 -1.17 -13.38
C PHE A 167 7.67 0.29 -13.00
N PHE A 168 6.83 0.50 -11.98
CA PHE A 168 6.57 1.84 -11.45
C PHE A 168 7.78 2.47 -10.77
N LEU A 169 8.62 1.67 -10.15
CA LEU A 169 9.87 2.12 -9.55
C LEU A 169 10.86 2.61 -10.62
N LEU A 170 11.01 1.86 -11.72
CA LEU A 170 11.82 2.28 -12.88
C LEU A 170 11.28 3.58 -13.49
N GLY A 171 9.96 3.71 -13.62
CA GLY A 171 9.31 4.93 -14.06
C GLY A 171 9.62 6.12 -13.15
N GLY A 172 9.61 5.92 -11.83
CA GLY A 172 10.01 6.92 -10.85
C GLY A 172 11.47 7.36 -10.94
N CYS A 173 12.36 6.46 -11.38
CA CYS A 173 13.75 6.79 -11.66
C CYS A 173 13.93 7.57 -12.98
N ARG A 174 13.08 7.33 -13.97
CA ARG A 174 13.18 7.92 -15.31
C ARG A 174 12.55 9.31 -15.41
N TRP A 175 11.39 9.51 -14.77
CA TRP A 175 10.62 10.75 -14.89
C TRP A 175 10.50 11.47 -13.55
N TYR A 176 10.98 12.71 -13.47
CA TYR A 176 10.88 13.54 -12.26
C TYR A 176 9.47 14.09 -12.03
N ASN A 177 8.76 14.44 -13.12
CA ASN A 177 7.43 15.04 -13.06
C ASN A 177 6.39 14.08 -13.62
N HIS A 178 5.29 13.90 -12.85
CA HIS A 178 4.17 13.03 -13.22
C HIS A 178 4.59 11.58 -13.55
N ALA A 179 5.57 11.04 -12.81
CA ALA A 179 6.14 9.71 -13.01
C ALA A 179 5.05 8.63 -13.07
N PHE A 180 4.10 8.64 -12.13
CA PHE A 180 3.02 7.67 -12.07
C PHE A 180 2.21 7.63 -13.37
N TRP A 181 1.72 8.79 -13.84
CA TRP A 181 0.88 8.87 -15.04
C TRP A 181 1.62 8.50 -16.32
N LYS A 182 2.88 8.89 -16.43
CA LYS A 182 3.72 8.54 -17.59
C LYS A 182 4.03 7.06 -17.63
N THR A 183 4.31 6.45 -16.47
CA THR A 183 4.55 5.01 -16.37
C THR A 183 3.29 4.23 -16.67
N LEU A 184 2.15 4.66 -16.15
CA LEU A 184 0.86 4.05 -16.44
C LEU A 184 0.55 4.11 -17.94
N GLY A 185 0.75 5.27 -18.57
CA GLY A 185 0.55 5.44 -20.01
C GLY A 185 1.46 4.54 -20.84
N LEU A 186 2.74 4.37 -20.44
CA LEU A 186 3.66 3.45 -21.11
C LEU A 186 3.27 1.97 -20.94
N MET A 187 2.65 1.63 -19.82
CA MET A 187 2.22 0.25 -19.54
C MET A 187 0.96 -0.13 -20.32
N LEU A 188 0.16 0.87 -20.75
CA LEU A 188 -1.08 0.68 -21.52
C LEU A 188 -0.86 0.71 -23.03
N LEU A 189 0.32 1.12 -23.51
CA LEU A 189 0.74 1.10 -24.92
C LEU A 189 1.37 -0.23 -25.29
#